data_caaf8b16dc0d90c6b90e45ee3e6dc097
#
_entry.id   caaf8b16dc0d90c6b90e45ee3e6dc097
#
_cell.length_a   1.000
_cell.length_b   1.000
_cell.length_c   1.000
_cell.angle_alpha   90.00
_cell.angle_beta   90.00
_cell.angle_gamma   90.00
#
_symmetry.space_group_name_H-M   'P 1'
#
loop_
_entity.id
_entity.type
_entity.pdbx_description
1 polymer ?
#
loop_
_entity_poly.entity_id
_entity_poly.type
_entity_poly.pdbx_seq_one_letter_code
_entity_poly.pdbx_strand_id
1 'polypeptide(L)'
;MQEADNLLRFPVSPAVLSVAENQPVDTEVGQLKLAGQHRRNLAVTVYPVKVRRLLAAEPVYITGNNITRISVRTLEPLDHETMPKIKFRLVVFNPDTAETVTVHVTLFVKNLNDNPPAFKQKIYSLTAPLSTRRFESVGSVSAVDPDGDKIIYRSARKDGPFVVVPQTGEILLAELPDQRMYLLQLVATDNRPPVLSSKPALVYISFEDNNVSPANMTDLAHSRVKRRVTRAVRPTKRNDFTEADGEPEGKIVFQLEKESERETFKIRDENPWVTVEPNGAVRVKKKWDYEELGREKTIDFWVIITNAGSGGRTIHISYV
;
A
#
# COMPACT_ATOMS: atom_id res chain seq x y z
N MET A 1 -41.51 46.44 -16.13
CA MET A 1 -40.20 45.72 -16.23
C MET A 1 -39.30 45.86 -14.99
N GLN A 2 -39.63 46.62 -13.96
CA GLN A 2 -38.81 46.82 -12.76
C GLN A 2 -39.06 45.78 -11.64
N GLU A 3 -40.15 45.02 -11.62
CA GLU A 3 -40.46 44.07 -10.57
C GLU A 3 -39.61 42.78 -10.60
N ALA A 4 -39.19 42.36 -11.82
CA ALA A 4 -38.40 41.12 -11.95
C ALA A 4 -36.95 41.24 -11.41
N ASP A 5 -36.41 42.46 -11.29
CA ASP A 5 -35.04 42.69 -10.78
C ASP A 5 -34.95 42.73 -9.27
N ASN A 6 -36.08 42.77 -8.54
CA ASN A 6 -36.12 42.82 -7.12
C ASN A 6 -36.12 41.43 -6.45
N LEU A 7 -36.48 40.36 -7.20
CA LEU A 7 -36.56 38.99 -6.66
C LEU A 7 -35.18 38.38 -6.43
N LEU A 8 -35.08 37.63 -5.34
CA LEU A 8 -33.86 36.87 -5.07
C LEU A 8 -33.59 35.84 -6.15
N ARG A 9 -32.36 35.78 -6.65
CA ARG A 9 -31.94 34.80 -7.63
C ARG A 9 -30.44 34.56 -7.60
N PHE A 10 -30.05 33.36 -7.98
CA PHE A 10 -28.66 33.04 -8.32
C PHE A 10 -28.49 33.23 -9.83
N PRO A 11 -27.66 34.21 -10.28
CA PRO A 11 -27.43 34.46 -11.71
C PRO A 11 -26.81 33.26 -12.44
N VAL A 12 -26.08 32.39 -11.70
CA VAL A 12 -25.47 31.17 -12.21
C VAL A 12 -26.08 29.97 -11.49
N SER A 13 -26.80 29.13 -12.23
CA SER A 13 -27.40 27.90 -11.71
C SER A 13 -27.47 26.86 -12.83
N PRO A 14 -26.94 25.63 -12.66
CA PRO A 14 -26.21 25.14 -11.50
C PRO A 14 -24.83 25.78 -11.36
N ALA A 15 -24.32 25.85 -10.13
CA ALA A 15 -23.01 26.38 -9.83
C ALA A 15 -21.95 25.25 -9.71
N VAL A 16 -20.72 25.59 -10.06
CA VAL A 16 -19.58 24.68 -9.97
C VAL A 16 -18.49 25.36 -9.13
N LEU A 17 -18.02 24.66 -8.12
CA LEU A 17 -16.93 25.06 -7.25
C LEU A 17 -15.81 24.02 -7.28
N SER A 18 -14.62 24.40 -6.86
CA SER A 18 -13.51 23.44 -6.70
C SER A 18 -12.59 23.86 -5.57
N VAL A 19 -12.06 22.87 -4.84
CA VAL A 19 -11.07 23.06 -3.78
C VAL A 19 -10.05 21.93 -3.88
N ALA A 20 -8.79 22.17 -3.52
CA ALA A 20 -7.84 21.08 -3.37
C ALA A 20 -8.20 20.29 -2.12
N GLU A 21 -7.92 19.00 -2.10
CA GLU A 21 -8.04 18.20 -0.89
C GLU A 21 -7.05 18.64 0.19
N ASN A 22 -7.23 18.09 1.40
CA ASN A 22 -6.34 18.34 2.55
C ASN A 22 -6.23 19.82 2.95
N GLN A 23 -7.15 20.68 2.48
CA GLN A 23 -7.17 22.06 2.94
C GLN A 23 -7.64 22.12 4.40
N PRO A 24 -7.11 23.10 5.18
CA PRO A 24 -7.54 23.29 6.56
C PRO A 24 -9.06 23.54 6.69
N VAL A 25 -9.57 23.27 7.88
CA VAL A 25 -10.91 23.69 8.27
C VAL A 25 -11.07 25.21 8.07
N ASP A 26 -12.27 25.64 7.73
CA ASP A 26 -12.62 27.03 7.42
C ASP A 26 -12.00 27.60 6.13
N THR A 27 -11.51 26.71 5.23
CA THR A 27 -11.06 27.15 3.90
C THR A 27 -12.25 27.55 3.06
N GLU A 28 -12.20 28.74 2.47
CA GLU A 28 -13.20 29.18 1.51
C GLU A 28 -13.10 28.39 0.20
N VAL A 29 -14.18 27.66 -0.12
CA VAL A 29 -14.29 26.86 -1.32
C VAL A 29 -14.69 27.72 -2.54
N GLY A 30 -15.42 28.77 -2.27
CA GLY A 30 -15.85 29.76 -3.25
C GLY A 30 -17.07 30.55 -2.80
N GLN A 31 -17.43 31.53 -3.64
CA GLN A 31 -18.54 32.45 -3.38
C GLN A 31 -19.55 32.45 -4.56
N LEU A 32 -20.83 32.36 -4.23
CA LEU A 32 -21.93 32.45 -5.19
C LEU A 32 -22.59 33.82 -5.11
N LYS A 33 -22.69 34.52 -6.22
CA LYS A 33 -23.37 35.79 -6.28
C LYS A 33 -24.88 35.59 -6.09
N LEU A 34 -25.47 36.36 -5.18
CA LEU A 34 -26.90 36.47 -4.99
C LEU A 34 -27.37 37.85 -5.50
N ALA A 35 -28.36 37.87 -6.35
CA ALA A 35 -28.99 39.08 -6.87
C ALA A 35 -30.39 39.24 -6.29
N GLY A 36 -30.94 40.47 -6.30
CA GLY A 36 -32.23 40.81 -5.74
C GLY A 36 -32.13 41.72 -4.52
N GLN A 37 -33.24 42.31 -4.12
CA GLN A 37 -33.30 43.19 -2.95
C GLN A 37 -33.53 42.39 -1.67
N HIS A 38 -32.73 42.65 -0.64
CA HIS A 38 -32.86 42.01 0.66
C HIS A 38 -32.14 42.82 1.73
N ARG A 39 -32.55 42.65 2.96
CA ARG A 39 -31.81 43.14 4.15
C ARG A 39 -30.70 42.17 4.56
N ARG A 40 -29.88 42.55 5.56
CA ARG A 40 -28.77 41.73 6.04
C ARG A 40 -29.19 40.67 7.07
N ASN A 41 -30.20 39.86 6.75
CA ASN A 41 -30.78 38.87 7.64
C ASN A 41 -31.10 37.55 6.94
N LEU A 42 -30.49 37.27 5.79
CA LEU A 42 -30.71 36.04 5.03
C LEU A 42 -30.30 34.80 5.82
N ALA A 43 -31.17 33.79 5.80
CA ALA A 43 -30.83 32.46 6.32
C ALA A 43 -30.36 31.54 5.20
N VAL A 44 -29.20 30.94 5.33
CA VAL A 44 -28.62 30.01 4.35
C VAL A 44 -28.57 28.59 4.93
N THR A 45 -29.01 27.64 4.12
CA THR A 45 -29.04 26.24 4.54
C THR A 45 -28.48 25.33 3.45
N VAL A 46 -27.57 24.41 3.85
CA VAL A 46 -26.98 23.39 2.99
C VAL A 46 -27.81 22.11 3.03
N TYR A 47 -28.12 21.52 1.88
CA TYR A 47 -28.81 20.22 1.72
C TYR A 47 -28.03 19.29 0.79
N PRO A 48 -28.04 17.97 1.02
CA PRO A 48 -28.71 17.27 2.12
C PRO A 48 -28.00 17.48 3.47
N VAL A 49 -28.68 17.16 4.56
CA VAL A 49 -28.18 17.35 5.95
C VAL A 49 -26.82 16.72 6.17
N LYS A 50 -26.53 15.59 5.54
CA LYS A 50 -25.21 14.91 5.64
C LYS A 50 -24.03 15.77 5.17
N VAL A 51 -24.26 16.72 4.27
CA VAL A 51 -23.21 17.63 3.75
C VAL A 51 -22.90 18.75 4.75
N ARG A 52 -23.79 19.04 5.70
CA ARG A 52 -23.58 20.08 6.72
C ARG A 52 -22.42 19.81 7.67
N ARG A 53 -21.98 18.58 7.79
CA ARG A 53 -20.76 18.27 8.56
C ARG A 53 -19.49 18.61 7.78
N LEU A 54 -19.56 18.62 6.44
CA LEU A 54 -18.43 18.89 5.55
C LEU A 54 -18.30 20.35 5.16
N LEU A 55 -19.45 21.02 4.96
CA LEU A 55 -19.52 22.36 4.39
C LEU A 55 -20.51 23.24 5.16
N ALA A 56 -20.08 24.46 5.44
CA ALA A 56 -20.92 25.56 5.85
C ALA A 56 -21.13 26.54 4.69
N ALA A 57 -22.22 27.29 4.77
CA ALA A 57 -22.48 28.39 3.84
C ALA A 57 -23.11 29.56 4.59
N GLU A 58 -22.61 30.76 4.34
CA GLU A 58 -23.05 31.98 5.01
C GLU A 58 -23.11 33.17 4.04
N PRO A 59 -24.00 34.17 4.30
CA PRO A 59 -24.06 35.36 3.49
C PRO A 59 -22.93 36.32 3.84
N VAL A 60 -22.25 36.82 2.81
CA VAL A 60 -21.23 37.87 2.92
C VAL A 60 -21.79 39.15 2.26
N TYR A 61 -22.01 40.16 3.04
CA TYR A 61 -22.56 41.44 2.62
C TYR A 61 -21.44 42.44 2.30
N ILE A 62 -21.31 42.82 1.04
CA ILE A 62 -20.28 43.75 0.60
C ILE A 62 -20.83 45.21 0.75
N THR A 63 -20.19 45.97 1.63
CA THR A 63 -20.60 47.36 1.89
C THR A 63 -20.34 48.26 0.69
N GLY A 64 -21.32 49.07 0.31
CA GLY A 64 -21.21 50.06 -0.77
C GLY A 64 -21.84 49.69 -2.10
N ASN A 65 -22.06 48.40 -2.41
CA ASN A 65 -22.54 47.99 -3.73
C ASN A 65 -23.84 47.17 -3.77
N ASN A 66 -24.53 47.00 -2.64
CA ASN A 66 -25.69 46.09 -2.46
C ASN A 66 -25.46 44.68 -3.06
N ILE A 67 -24.21 44.22 -3.05
CA ILE A 67 -23.84 42.89 -3.52
C ILE A 67 -23.77 41.94 -2.34
N THR A 68 -24.51 40.87 -2.43
CA THR A 68 -24.41 39.76 -1.46
C THR A 68 -23.85 38.54 -2.18
N ARG A 69 -22.98 37.85 -1.49
CA ARG A 69 -22.43 36.56 -1.92
C ARG A 69 -22.70 35.55 -0.85
N ILE A 70 -22.87 34.30 -1.26
CA ILE A 70 -22.91 33.16 -0.33
C ILE A 70 -21.53 32.51 -0.37
N SER A 71 -20.79 32.66 0.73
CA SER A 71 -19.50 31.99 0.91
C SER A 71 -19.72 30.57 1.35
N VAL A 72 -19.03 29.62 0.72
CA VAL A 72 -19.03 28.22 1.09
C VAL A 72 -17.66 27.89 1.66
N ARG A 73 -17.64 27.26 2.86
CA ARG A 73 -16.42 26.93 3.58
C ARG A 73 -16.39 25.47 4.02
N THR A 74 -15.18 24.91 4.16
CA THR A 74 -14.98 23.57 4.70
C THR A 74 -15.14 23.56 6.22
N LEU A 75 -15.77 22.51 6.76
CA LEU A 75 -15.85 22.23 8.20
C LEU A 75 -14.91 21.11 8.63
N GLU A 76 -14.45 20.30 7.68
CA GLU A 76 -13.40 19.30 7.85
C GLU A 76 -12.55 19.22 6.58
N PRO A 77 -11.31 18.72 6.63
CA PRO A 77 -10.52 18.47 5.44
C PRO A 77 -11.25 17.49 4.51
N LEU A 78 -11.25 17.79 3.24
CA LEU A 78 -11.85 16.91 2.22
C LEU A 78 -10.74 16.03 1.62
N ASP A 79 -11.10 14.82 1.22
CA ASP A 79 -10.25 13.77 0.69
C ASP A 79 -10.78 13.33 -0.67
N HIS A 80 -9.96 13.46 -1.72
CA HIS A 80 -10.33 13.17 -3.09
C HIS A 80 -10.62 11.69 -3.31
N GLU A 81 -9.79 10.79 -2.73
CA GLU A 81 -9.90 9.34 -2.93
C GLU A 81 -11.21 8.81 -2.37
N THR A 82 -11.66 9.39 -1.25
CA THR A 82 -12.96 9.07 -0.65
C THR A 82 -14.10 9.80 -1.33
N MET A 83 -13.89 11.06 -1.76
CA MET A 83 -14.99 11.92 -2.18
C MET A 83 -14.58 12.93 -3.28
N PRO A 84 -14.36 12.48 -4.53
CA PRO A 84 -13.86 13.34 -5.61
C PRO A 84 -14.83 14.46 -6.00
N LYS A 85 -16.12 14.33 -5.66
CA LYS A 85 -17.12 15.37 -5.87
C LYS A 85 -18.25 15.30 -4.85
N ILE A 86 -18.72 16.47 -4.44
CA ILE A 86 -19.84 16.64 -3.53
C ILE A 86 -20.94 17.41 -4.25
N LYS A 87 -22.14 16.83 -4.35
CA LYS A 87 -23.33 17.49 -4.88
C LYS A 87 -24.22 17.93 -3.73
N PHE A 88 -24.58 19.19 -3.72
CA PHE A 88 -25.45 19.78 -2.73
C PHE A 88 -26.31 20.90 -3.31
N ARG A 89 -27.24 21.41 -2.52
CA ARG A 89 -27.99 22.59 -2.84
C ARG A 89 -27.92 23.58 -1.68
N LEU A 90 -27.84 24.85 -2.00
CA LEU A 90 -28.01 25.94 -1.07
C LEU A 90 -29.42 26.46 -1.16
N VAL A 91 -30.04 26.62 -0.02
CA VAL A 91 -31.36 27.27 0.11
C VAL A 91 -31.15 28.54 0.88
N VAL A 92 -31.51 29.66 0.28
CA VAL A 92 -31.47 31.01 0.87
C VAL A 92 -32.90 31.47 1.13
N PHE A 93 -33.18 31.79 2.37
CA PHE A 93 -34.48 32.31 2.82
C PHE A 93 -34.34 33.74 3.24
N ASN A 94 -35.23 34.59 2.74
CA ASN A 94 -35.38 36.00 3.14
C ASN A 94 -36.58 36.12 4.10
N PRO A 95 -36.33 36.33 5.41
CA PRO A 95 -37.41 36.43 6.37
C PRO A 95 -38.32 37.66 6.20
N ASP A 96 -37.82 38.73 5.57
CA ASP A 96 -38.62 39.96 5.38
C ASP A 96 -39.70 39.78 4.31
N THR A 97 -39.43 39.01 3.26
CA THR A 97 -40.36 38.81 2.12
C THR A 97 -40.94 37.38 2.10
N ALA A 98 -40.50 36.49 2.97
CA ALA A 98 -40.78 35.03 2.98
C ALA A 98 -40.33 34.33 1.68
N GLU A 99 -39.44 34.97 0.89
CA GLU A 99 -38.96 34.46 -0.37
C GLU A 99 -37.85 33.40 -0.15
N THR A 100 -37.88 32.35 -0.95
CA THR A 100 -36.88 31.27 -0.90
C THR A 100 -36.30 31.04 -2.27
N VAL A 101 -34.96 30.99 -2.38
CA VAL A 101 -34.27 30.65 -3.60
C VAL A 101 -33.30 29.50 -3.39
N THR A 102 -33.16 28.64 -4.40
CA THR A 102 -32.31 27.47 -4.35
C THR A 102 -31.33 27.43 -5.52
N VAL A 103 -30.09 27.02 -5.24
CA VAL A 103 -29.09 26.73 -6.26
C VAL A 103 -28.52 25.34 -6.05
N HIS A 104 -28.35 24.58 -7.12
CA HIS A 104 -27.64 23.31 -7.13
C HIS A 104 -26.17 23.57 -7.33
N VAL A 105 -25.34 22.98 -6.49
CA VAL A 105 -23.87 23.15 -6.49
C VAL A 105 -23.20 21.81 -6.66
N THR A 106 -22.19 21.77 -7.52
CA THR A 106 -21.24 20.67 -7.60
C THR A 106 -19.89 21.18 -7.20
N LEU A 107 -19.36 20.65 -6.11
CA LEU A 107 -18.00 20.88 -5.64
C LEU A 107 -17.11 19.75 -6.11
N PHE A 108 -16.05 20.05 -6.85
CA PHE A 108 -14.98 19.12 -7.18
C PHE A 108 -13.84 19.25 -6.17
N VAL A 109 -13.47 18.14 -5.55
CA VAL A 109 -12.26 18.04 -4.74
C VAL A 109 -11.12 17.67 -5.68
N LYS A 110 -10.10 18.54 -5.76
CA LYS A 110 -8.95 18.35 -6.65
C LYS A 110 -7.95 17.45 -5.98
N ASN A 111 -7.55 16.41 -6.67
CA ASN A 111 -6.55 15.44 -6.25
C ASN A 111 -5.16 16.09 -6.13
N LEU A 112 -4.50 15.83 -5.00
CA LEU A 112 -3.09 16.10 -4.75
C LEU A 112 -2.34 14.75 -4.81
N ASN A 113 -1.02 14.81 -4.96
CA ASN A 113 -0.18 13.62 -4.86
C ASN A 113 0.28 13.46 -3.42
N ASP A 114 -0.50 12.81 -2.59
CA ASP A 114 -0.25 12.65 -1.15
C ASP A 114 -0.28 11.18 -0.69
N ASN A 115 -0.63 10.27 -1.58
CA ASN A 115 -0.67 8.83 -1.33
C ASN A 115 0.43 8.11 -2.11
N PRO A 116 1.41 7.46 -1.44
CA PRO A 116 2.42 6.69 -2.13
C PRO A 116 1.83 5.42 -2.76
N PRO A 117 2.37 4.93 -3.89
CA PRO A 117 1.98 3.66 -4.44
C PRO A 117 2.21 2.52 -3.45
N ALA A 118 1.37 1.49 -3.51
CA ALA A 118 1.42 0.33 -2.65
C ALA A 118 1.43 -0.96 -3.46
N PHE A 119 2.38 -1.86 -3.19
CA PHE A 119 2.40 -3.18 -3.80
C PHE A 119 1.19 -4.00 -3.34
N LYS A 120 0.58 -4.77 -4.25
CA LYS A 120 -0.55 -5.67 -3.92
C LYS A 120 -0.15 -6.76 -2.91
N GLN A 121 1.13 -7.12 -2.88
CA GLN A 121 1.70 -8.07 -1.92
C GLN A 121 3.02 -7.51 -1.39
N LYS A 122 3.29 -7.72 -0.12
CA LYS A 122 4.58 -7.38 0.49
C LYS A 122 5.69 -8.35 0.09
N ILE A 123 5.31 -9.60 -0.20
CA ILE A 123 6.20 -10.70 -0.55
C ILE A 123 5.64 -11.40 -1.77
N TYR A 124 6.46 -11.55 -2.79
CA TYR A 124 6.19 -12.32 -4.01
C TYR A 124 7.09 -13.55 -4.04
N SER A 125 6.54 -14.68 -4.46
CA SER A 125 7.30 -15.91 -4.72
C SER A 125 7.09 -16.29 -6.18
N LEU A 126 8.15 -16.26 -6.97
CA LEU A 126 8.17 -16.56 -8.39
C LEU A 126 9.01 -17.81 -8.62
N THR A 127 8.55 -18.67 -9.52
CA THR A 127 9.29 -19.87 -9.93
C THR A 127 9.46 -19.85 -11.44
N ALA A 128 10.69 -20.00 -11.89
CA ALA A 128 11.03 -20.04 -13.30
C ALA A 128 11.77 -21.36 -13.63
N PRO A 129 11.66 -21.86 -14.87
CA PRO A 129 12.45 -23.01 -15.33
C PRO A 129 13.94 -22.68 -15.35
N LEU A 130 14.80 -23.64 -15.05
CA LEU A 130 16.27 -23.51 -15.29
C LEU A 130 16.62 -23.28 -16.76
N SER A 131 15.73 -23.66 -17.68
CA SER A 131 15.86 -23.43 -19.11
C SER A 131 15.51 -22.01 -19.56
N THR A 132 15.08 -21.14 -18.63
CA THR A 132 14.75 -19.73 -18.91
C THR A 132 15.93 -19.04 -19.56
N ARG A 133 15.67 -18.40 -20.70
CA ARG A 133 16.70 -17.71 -21.49
C ARG A 133 16.85 -16.26 -21.05
N ARG A 134 17.96 -15.68 -21.48
CA ARG A 134 18.16 -14.23 -21.29
C ARG A 134 17.00 -13.44 -21.93
N PHE A 135 16.54 -12.41 -21.18
CA PHE A 135 15.41 -11.55 -21.51
C PHE A 135 14.04 -12.22 -21.54
N GLU A 136 13.94 -13.48 -21.13
CA GLU A 136 12.64 -14.09 -20.83
C GLU A 136 12.13 -13.64 -19.44
N SER A 137 10.81 -13.60 -19.31
CA SER A 137 10.13 -13.21 -18.08
C SER A 137 10.20 -14.33 -17.03
N VAL A 138 10.58 -13.97 -15.81
CA VAL A 138 10.51 -14.86 -14.65
C VAL A 138 9.28 -14.60 -13.78
N GLY A 139 8.54 -13.54 -14.10
CA GLY A 139 7.30 -13.16 -13.42
C GLY A 139 7.11 -11.65 -13.34
N SER A 140 6.16 -11.21 -12.57
CA SER A 140 5.84 -9.79 -12.43
C SER A 140 5.35 -9.44 -11.02
N VAL A 141 5.49 -8.16 -10.67
CA VAL A 141 4.91 -7.56 -9.48
C VAL A 141 3.88 -6.51 -9.87
N SER A 142 2.96 -6.18 -8.96
CA SER A 142 1.94 -5.18 -9.22
C SER A 142 1.76 -4.28 -7.99
N ALA A 143 1.64 -2.99 -8.24
CA ALA A 143 1.29 -1.99 -7.25
C ALA A 143 0.07 -1.18 -7.72
N VAL A 144 -0.56 -0.48 -6.80
CA VAL A 144 -1.67 0.45 -7.06
C VAL A 144 -1.32 1.76 -6.40
N ASP A 145 -1.63 2.85 -7.09
CA ASP A 145 -1.53 4.20 -6.58
C ASP A 145 -2.94 4.71 -6.29
N PRO A 146 -3.24 5.14 -5.05
CA PRO A 146 -4.57 5.65 -4.71
C PRO A 146 -4.93 6.93 -5.46
N ASP A 147 -3.94 7.78 -5.75
CA ASP A 147 -4.11 9.03 -6.51
C ASP A 147 -4.33 8.77 -8.01
N GLY A 148 -4.17 7.51 -8.44
CA GLY A 148 -4.32 7.10 -9.83
C GLY A 148 -3.12 7.43 -10.70
N ASP A 149 -1.97 7.72 -10.11
CA ASP A 149 -0.77 8.10 -10.83
C ASP A 149 -0.06 6.90 -11.48
N LYS A 150 0.76 7.18 -12.49
CA LYS A 150 1.52 6.15 -13.19
C LYS A 150 2.66 5.66 -12.32
N ILE A 151 2.72 4.35 -12.14
CA ILE A 151 3.72 3.69 -11.31
C ILE A 151 4.95 3.33 -12.15
N ILE A 152 6.13 3.57 -11.57
CA ILE A 152 7.43 3.16 -12.08
C ILE A 152 8.07 2.18 -11.09
N TYR A 153 8.37 0.98 -11.56
CA TYR A 153 9.02 -0.07 -10.77
C TYR A 153 10.53 0.00 -10.90
N ARG A 154 11.24 -0.16 -9.78
CA ARG A 154 12.71 -0.16 -9.74
C ARG A 154 13.22 -1.18 -8.74
N SER A 155 14.38 -1.76 -9.04
CA SER A 155 15.12 -2.50 -8.02
C SER A 155 15.74 -1.52 -7.03
N ALA A 156 15.60 -1.80 -5.73
CA ALA A 156 16.21 -1.01 -4.67
C ALA A 156 17.74 -1.17 -4.67
N ARG A 157 18.25 -2.31 -5.18
CA ARG A 157 19.66 -2.64 -5.33
C ARG A 157 19.87 -3.35 -6.67
N LYS A 158 21.08 -3.28 -7.21
CA LYS A 158 21.49 -4.11 -8.35
C LYS A 158 21.87 -5.51 -7.82
N ASP A 159 20.88 -6.27 -7.40
CA ASP A 159 21.10 -7.59 -6.84
C ASP A 159 20.64 -8.67 -7.84
N GLY A 160 21.59 -9.47 -8.32
CA GLY A 160 21.34 -10.62 -9.16
C GLY A 160 21.15 -10.33 -10.66
N PRO A 161 20.86 -11.38 -11.43
CA PRO A 161 20.86 -11.38 -12.88
C PRO A 161 19.52 -10.91 -13.48
N PHE A 162 18.83 -9.96 -12.84
CA PHE A 162 17.49 -9.53 -13.25
C PHE A 162 17.42 -8.07 -13.63
N VAL A 163 16.51 -7.79 -14.56
CA VAL A 163 16.07 -6.43 -14.91
C VAL A 163 14.57 -6.33 -14.71
N VAL A 164 14.14 -5.26 -14.05
CA VAL A 164 12.72 -4.95 -13.88
C VAL A 164 12.30 -3.96 -14.96
N VAL A 165 11.23 -4.28 -15.68
CA VAL A 165 10.64 -3.37 -16.66
C VAL A 165 9.90 -2.26 -15.91
N PRO A 166 10.34 -1.00 -16.03
CA PRO A 166 9.85 0.07 -15.14
C PRO A 166 8.35 0.32 -15.25
N GLN A 167 7.75 0.13 -16.43
CA GLN A 167 6.34 0.47 -16.68
C GLN A 167 5.37 -0.65 -16.32
N THR A 168 5.83 -1.91 -16.30
CA THR A 168 4.94 -3.07 -16.14
C THR A 168 5.18 -3.84 -14.85
N GLY A 169 6.36 -3.68 -14.22
CA GLY A 169 6.78 -4.49 -13.07
C GLY A 169 7.15 -5.92 -13.45
N GLU A 170 7.32 -6.21 -14.75
CA GLU A 170 7.81 -7.49 -15.25
C GLU A 170 9.29 -7.64 -14.92
N ILE A 171 9.68 -8.83 -14.51
CA ILE A 171 11.05 -9.17 -14.13
C ILE A 171 11.62 -10.09 -15.19
N LEU A 172 12.68 -9.64 -15.85
CA LEU A 172 13.36 -10.36 -16.92
C LEU A 172 14.71 -10.89 -16.43
N LEU A 173 15.08 -12.07 -16.90
CA LEU A 173 16.40 -12.66 -16.67
C LEU A 173 17.43 -11.97 -17.60
N ALA A 174 18.29 -11.10 -17.05
CA ALA A 174 19.31 -10.39 -17.85
C ALA A 174 20.58 -11.22 -18.07
N GLU A 175 20.95 -12.06 -17.10
CA GLU A 175 22.11 -12.95 -17.15
C GLU A 175 21.70 -14.36 -16.73
N LEU A 176 22.45 -15.38 -17.13
CA LEU A 176 22.15 -16.74 -16.70
C LEU A 176 22.31 -16.88 -15.18
N PRO A 177 21.39 -17.57 -14.50
CA PRO A 177 21.42 -17.68 -13.05
C PRO A 177 22.59 -18.56 -12.60
N ASP A 178 23.36 -18.07 -11.66
CA ASP A 178 24.45 -18.79 -10.98
C ASP A 178 24.00 -19.46 -9.67
N GLN A 179 22.77 -19.15 -9.23
CA GLN A 179 22.14 -19.69 -8.04
C GLN A 179 20.72 -20.17 -8.37
N ARG A 180 20.19 -21.06 -7.52
CA ARG A 180 18.81 -21.55 -7.65
C ARG A 180 17.76 -20.66 -7.00
N MET A 181 18.18 -19.74 -6.14
CA MET A 181 17.29 -18.83 -5.44
C MET A 181 17.89 -17.43 -5.34
N TYR A 182 17.06 -16.45 -5.55
CA TYR A 182 17.40 -15.02 -5.45
C TYR A 182 16.35 -14.29 -4.65
N LEU A 183 16.77 -13.21 -4.02
CA LEU A 183 15.91 -12.27 -3.35
C LEU A 183 16.13 -10.88 -3.96
N LEU A 184 15.08 -10.32 -4.57
CA LEU A 184 15.06 -8.96 -5.04
C LEU A 184 14.25 -8.09 -4.10
N GLN A 185 14.67 -6.85 -3.95
CA GLN A 185 13.93 -5.83 -3.25
C GLN A 185 13.48 -4.76 -4.26
N LEU A 186 12.18 -4.61 -4.45
CA LEU A 186 11.61 -3.70 -5.42
C LEU A 186 10.89 -2.53 -4.73
N VAL A 187 10.97 -1.36 -5.36
CA VAL A 187 10.27 -0.15 -4.95
C VAL A 187 9.43 0.33 -6.13
N ALA A 188 8.22 0.75 -5.84
CA ALA A 188 7.33 1.42 -6.78
C ALA A 188 7.32 2.92 -6.46
N THR A 189 7.42 3.76 -7.49
CA THR A 189 7.32 5.22 -7.36
C THR A 189 6.24 5.72 -8.30
N ASP A 190 5.52 6.75 -7.89
CA ASP A 190 4.72 7.52 -8.82
C ASP A 190 5.62 8.37 -9.74
N ASN A 191 5.03 9.01 -10.73
CA ASN A 191 5.74 9.88 -11.66
C ASN A 191 5.23 11.33 -11.60
N ARG A 192 4.61 11.73 -10.49
CA ARG A 192 4.04 13.06 -10.27
C ARG A 192 4.75 13.77 -9.11
N PRO A 193 5.18 15.01 -9.26
CA PRO A 193 5.74 15.78 -8.15
C PRO A 193 4.71 16.14 -7.06
N PRO A 194 5.08 16.05 -5.77
CA PRO A 194 6.30 15.46 -5.23
C PRO A 194 6.32 13.95 -5.42
N VAL A 195 7.42 13.37 -5.92
CA VAL A 195 7.51 11.94 -6.20
C VAL A 195 7.48 11.14 -4.91
N LEU A 196 6.48 10.28 -4.75
CA LEU A 196 6.32 9.42 -3.61
C LEU A 196 6.77 8.00 -3.92
N SER A 197 7.19 7.28 -2.89
CA SER A 197 7.73 5.93 -3.02
C SER A 197 7.02 4.96 -2.09
N SER A 198 6.75 3.76 -2.60
CA SER A 198 6.18 2.67 -1.82
C SER A 198 7.15 2.17 -0.74
N LYS A 199 6.62 1.44 0.25
CA LYS A 199 7.43 0.50 1.01
C LYS A 199 7.98 -0.57 0.06
N PRO A 200 9.22 -1.07 0.28
CA PRO A 200 9.78 -2.11 -0.56
C PRO A 200 8.98 -3.41 -0.51
N ALA A 201 8.87 -4.09 -1.66
CA ALA A 201 8.39 -5.46 -1.74
C ALA A 201 9.57 -6.43 -1.91
N LEU A 202 9.47 -7.60 -1.28
CA LEU A 202 10.44 -8.69 -1.40
C LEU A 202 9.97 -9.67 -2.47
N VAL A 203 10.85 -10.02 -3.41
CA VAL A 203 10.56 -10.96 -4.48
C VAL A 203 11.55 -12.12 -4.41
N TYR A 204 11.07 -13.27 -4.01
CA TYR A 204 11.82 -14.52 -4.04
C TYR A 204 11.66 -15.16 -5.40
N ILE A 205 12.77 -15.45 -6.07
CA ILE A 205 12.80 -16.10 -7.38
C ILE A 205 13.54 -17.43 -7.25
N SER A 206 12.85 -18.54 -7.55
CA SER A 206 13.44 -19.88 -7.57
C SER A 206 13.50 -20.43 -9.00
N PHE A 207 14.59 -21.14 -9.32
CA PHE A 207 14.74 -21.85 -10.60
C PHE A 207 14.61 -23.36 -10.39
N GLU A 208 13.70 -23.98 -11.15
CA GLU A 208 13.39 -25.41 -11.07
C GLU A 208 13.65 -26.14 -12.40
N ASP A 209 14.00 -27.43 -12.31
CA ASP A 209 14.16 -28.29 -13.48
C ASP A 209 12.79 -28.72 -14.03
N ASN A 210 12.50 -28.41 -15.29
CA ASN A 210 11.25 -28.78 -15.97
C ASN A 210 11.11 -30.28 -16.28
N ASN A 211 12.05 -31.13 -15.89
CA ASN A 211 12.07 -32.56 -16.26
C ASN A 211 11.19 -33.44 -15.35
N VAL A 212 10.29 -32.87 -14.56
CA VAL A 212 9.30 -33.64 -13.79
C VAL A 212 7.92 -33.44 -14.40
N SER A 213 7.62 -34.16 -15.48
CA SER A 213 6.25 -34.26 -16.00
C SER A 213 5.33 -34.92 -14.97
N PRO A 214 4.12 -34.37 -14.70
CA PRO A 214 3.14 -34.99 -13.80
C PRO A 214 2.66 -36.38 -14.25
N ALA A 215 2.88 -36.72 -15.52
CA ALA A 215 2.40 -37.99 -16.12
C ALA A 215 3.15 -39.24 -15.63
N ASN A 216 4.29 -39.15 -14.94
CA ASN A 216 5.08 -40.28 -14.45
C ASN A 216 4.87 -40.62 -12.99
N MET A 217 3.81 -40.11 -12.33
CA MET A 217 3.55 -40.39 -10.92
C MET A 217 2.85 -41.73 -10.65
N THR A 218 2.39 -42.47 -11.65
CA THR A 218 1.66 -43.75 -11.47
C THR A 218 2.51 -45.00 -11.58
N ASP A 219 3.73 -44.96 -12.16
CA ASP A 219 4.51 -46.17 -12.39
C ASP A 219 5.74 -46.39 -11.51
N LEU A 220 5.94 -45.58 -10.46
CA LEU A 220 7.11 -45.67 -9.58
C LEU A 220 6.82 -46.19 -8.17
N ALA A 221 5.75 -46.99 -8.00
CA ALA A 221 5.44 -47.62 -6.71
C ALA A 221 6.44 -48.74 -6.31
N HIS A 222 7.37 -49.19 -7.19
CA HIS A 222 8.24 -50.32 -6.95
C HIS A 222 9.73 -50.09 -7.17
N SER A 223 10.21 -48.85 -7.34
CA SER A 223 11.65 -48.61 -7.43
C SER A 223 12.12 -47.73 -6.25
N ARG A 224 12.88 -48.39 -5.35
CA ARG A 224 13.61 -47.68 -4.27
C ARG A 224 14.75 -46.84 -4.84
N VAL A 225 14.44 -45.69 -5.46
CA VAL A 225 15.39 -44.63 -5.71
C VAL A 225 15.01 -43.47 -4.80
N LYS A 226 15.84 -43.20 -3.81
CA LYS A 226 15.74 -42.02 -2.92
C LYS A 226 15.81 -40.78 -3.79
N ARG A 227 14.66 -40.23 -4.22
CA ARG A 227 14.58 -38.91 -4.84
C ARG A 227 14.85 -37.86 -3.76
N ARG A 228 15.90 -37.10 -3.94
CA ARG A 228 16.17 -35.86 -3.23
C ARG A 228 15.09 -34.84 -3.64
N VAL A 229 14.05 -34.75 -2.87
CA VAL A 229 13.12 -33.62 -2.94
C VAL A 229 13.78 -32.50 -2.17
N THR A 230 14.34 -31.53 -2.89
CA THR A 230 14.69 -30.23 -2.26
C THR A 230 13.37 -29.51 -1.92
N ARG A 231 12.81 -29.88 -0.80
CA ARG A 231 11.66 -29.18 -0.23
C ARG A 231 12.21 -27.85 0.28
N ALA A 232 11.83 -26.75 -0.38
CA ALA A 232 11.93 -25.44 0.23
C ALA A 232 11.19 -25.53 1.56
N VAL A 233 11.93 -25.47 2.67
CA VAL A 233 11.33 -25.42 4.00
C VAL A 233 10.60 -24.08 4.07
N ARG A 234 9.32 -24.09 3.81
CA ARG A 234 8.45 -23.00 4.25
C ARG A 234 8.38 -23.13 5.76
N PRO A 235 8.75 -22.15 6.55
CA PRO A 235 8.42 -22.12 7.97
C PRO A 235 6.90 -21.94 8.08
N THR A 236 6.16 -23.04 8.05
CA THR A 236 4.74 -23.05 8.35
C THR A 236 4.53 -23.55 9.77
N LYS A 237 4.96 -22.76 10.73
CA LYS A 237 4.31 -22.70 12.04
C LYS A 237 4.29 -21.23 12.46
N ARG A 238 3.18 -20.59 12.21
CA ARG A 238 2.78 -19.40 12.91
C ARG A 238 2.48 -19.85 14.34
N ASN A 239 3.44 -19.70 15.23
CA ASN A 239 3.18 -19.80 16.65
C ASN A 239 2.95 -18.37 17.12
N ASP A 240 1.69 -18.00 17.28
CA ASP A 240 1.34 -16.78 17.99
C ASP A 240 1.70 -17.00 19.47
N PHE A 241 2.64 -16.22 19.99
CA PHE A 241 2.92 -16.21 21.42
C PHE A 241 2.58 -14.83 21.99
N THR A 242 2.08 -14.83 23.23
CA THR A 242 1.80 -13.61 23.96
C THR A 242 3.04 -13.20 24.78
N GLU A 243 3.18 -11.91 25.07
CA GLU A 243 4.28 -11.35 25.86
C GLU A 243 4.43 -12.03 27.24
N ALA A 244 3.33 -12.52 27.82
CA ALA A 244 3.32 -13.27 29.08
C ALA A 244 4.04 -14.62 28.97
N ASP A 245 4.13 -15.19 27.76
CA ASP A 245 4.71 -16.49 27.48
C ASP A 245 6.10 -16.40 26.85
N GLY A 246 6.76 -15.23 26.94
CA GLY A 246 8.09 -14.99 26.34
C GLY A 246 9.03 -16.15 26.63
N GLU A 247 9.54 -16.77 25.54
CA GLU A 247 10.34 -17.98 25.61
C GLU A 247 11.60 -17.78 26.44
N PRO A 248 11.85 -18.64 27.46
CA PRO A 248 13.01 -18.49 28.31
C PRO A 248 14.30 -18.74 27.55
N GLU A 249 15.37 -18.07 27.98
CA GLU A 249 16.72 -18.28 27.44
C GLU A 249 17.13 -19.73 27.43
N GLY A 250 17.74 -20.19 26.34
CA GLY A 250 18.18 -21.57 26.14
C GLY A 250 17.11 -22.55 25.63
N LYS A 251 15.83 -22.16 25.59
CA LYS A 251 14.76 -23.02 25.07
C LYS A 251 14.93 -23.24 23.56
N ILE A 252 14.71 -24.48 23.10
CA ILE A 252 14.62 -24.79 21.66
C ILE A 252 13.26 -24.37 21.17
N VAL A 253 13.23 -23.42 20.21
CA VAL A 253 11.98 -22.92 19.62
C VAL A 253 11.56 -23.72 18.41
N PHE A 254 12.54 -24.21 17.63
CA PHE A 254 12.28 -25.21 16.60
C PHE A 254 13.56 -25.94 16.18
N GLN A 255 13.39 -27.03 15.44
CA GLN A 255 14.45 -27.89 14.96
C GLN A 255 14.49 -27.84 13.44
N LEU A 256 15.64 -27.47 12.87
CA LEU A 256 15.91 -27.59 11.45
C LEU A 256 16.13 -29.06 11.08
N GLU A 257 15.39 -29.54 10.09
CA GLU A 257 15.52 -30.92 9.63
C GLU A 257 16.76 -31.06 8.74
N LYS A 258 17.57 -32.08 9.04
CA LYS A 258 18.71 -32.47 8.21
C LYS A 258 18.24 -33.29 7.01
N GLU A 259 18.71 -32.94 5.81
CA GLU A 259 18.54 -33.81 4.65
C GLU A 259 19.57 -34.94 4.60
N SER A 260 20.69 -34.79 5.34
CA SER A 260 21.72 -35.80 5.47
C SER A 260 22.37 -35.68 6.85
N GLU A 261 22.85 -36.81 7.42
CA GLU A 261 23.55 -36.79 8.71
C GLU A 261 24.82 -35.94 8.74
N ARG A 262 25.38 -35.64 7.57
CA ARG A 262 26.58 -34.82 7.39
C ARG A 262 26.30 -33.32 7.31
N GLU A 263 25.03 -32.92 7.35
CA GLU A 263 24.68 -31.52 7.36
C GLU A 263 24.89 -30.86 8.71
N THR A 264 25.50 -29.69 8.68
CA THR A 264 25.67 -28.83 9.85
C THR A 264 25.08 -27.46 9.57
N PHE A 265 24.56 -26.85 10.62
CA PHE A 265 23.88 -25.57 10.56
C PHE A 265 24.68 -24.51 11.30
N LYS A 266 24.70 -23.30 10.80
CA LYS A 266 25.33 -22.15 11.44
C LYS A 266 24.53 -20.87 11.09
N ILE A 267 24.32 -20.02 12.08
CA ILE A 267 23.77 -18.69 11.81
C ILE A 267 24.77 -17.87 10.98
N ARG A 268 24.32 -17.20 9.92
CA ARG A 268 25.17 -16.44 9.01
C ARG A 268 25.68 -15.16 9.67
N ASP A 269 24.77 -14.42 10.25
CA ASP A 269 25.02 -13.14 10.88
C ASP A 269 24.66 -13.23 12.37
N GLU A 270 25.35 -12.51 13.22
CA GLU A 270 25.03 -12.51 14.65
C GLU A 270 23.61 -11.97 14.88
N ASN A 271 22.80 -12.74 15.62
CA ASN A 271 21.44 -12.36 15.98
C ASN A 271 21.34 -12.20 17.50
N PRO A 272 20.73 -11.11 18.01
CA PRO A 272 20.60 -10.88 19.43
C PRO A 272 19.62 -11.83 20.12
N TRP A 273 18.66 -12.40 19.38
CA TRP A 273 17.51 -13.13 19.90
C TRP A 273 17.63 -14.65 19.86
N VAL A 274 18.35 -15.17 18.86
CA VAL A 274 18.45 -16.61 18.64
C VAL A 274 19.87 -17.05 18.32
N THR A 275 20.16 -18.33 18.61
CA THR A 275 21.34 -19.06 18.16
C THR A 275 20.93 -20.30 17.39
N VAL A 276 21.78 -20.77 16.49
CA VAL A 276 21.58 -22.00 15.71
C VAL A 276 22.72 -22.94 16.00
N GLU A 277 22.39 -24.12 16.54
CA GLU A 277 23.36 -25.17 16.80
C GLU A 277 23.70 -25.99 15.55
N PRO A 278 24.88 -26.64 15.48
CA PRO A 278 25.27 -27.48 14.35
C PRO A 278 24.32 -28.64 14.05
N ASN A 279 23.56 -29.10 15.04
CA ASN A 279 22.53 -30.14 14.89
C ASN A 279 21.20 -29.60 14.29
N GLY A 280 21.06 -28.28 14.12
CA GLY A 280 19.87 -27.62 13.61
C GLY A 280 18.91 -27.13 14.68
N ALA A 281 19.23 -27.26 15.97
CA ALA A 281 18.41 -26.68 17.02
C ALA A 281 18.54 -25.16 17.03
N VAL A 282 17.41 -24.45 16.95
CA VAL A 282 17.33 -23.00 17.12
C VAL A 282 16.91 -22.70 18.55
N ARG A 283 17.78 -22.00 19.26
CA ARG A 283 17.57 -21.67 20.68
C ARG A 283 17.39 -20.18 20.90
N VAL A 284 16.60 -19.85 21.90
CA VAL A 284 16.49 -18.50 22.44
C VAL A 284 17.81 -18.08 23.05
N LYS A 285 18.43 -17.01 22.57
CA LYS A 285 19.66 -16.41 23.11
C LYS A 285 19.38 -15.37 24.19
N LYS A 286 18.32 -14.60 24.03
CA LYS A 286 17.81 -13.61 24.98
C LYS A 286 16.29 -13.76 25.06
N LYS A 287 15.70 -13.67 26.26
CA LYS A 287 14.25 -13.70 26.40
C LYS A 287 13.59 -12.70 25.45
N TRP A 288 12.61 -13.17 24.72
CA TRP A 288 11.93 -12.35 23.73
C TRP A 288 10.98 -11.38 24.42
N ASP A 289 11.14 -10.11 24.10
CA ASP A 289 10.32 -9.02 24.56
C ASP A 289 9.67 -8.37 23.35
N TYR A 290 8.35 -8.38 23.29
CA TYR A 290 7.59 -7.86 22.18
C TYR A 290 7.86 -6.37 21.91
N GLU A 291 8.16 -5.58 22.95
CA GLU A 291 8.44 -4.17 22.81
C GLU A 291 9.85 -3.89 22.25
N GLU A 292 10.81 -4.77 22.56
CA GLU A 292 12.17 -4.71 22.02
C GLU A 292 12.27 -5.22 20.56
N LEU A 293 11.34 -6.07 20.13
CA LEU A 293 11.25 -6.53 18.74
C LEU A 293 10.78 -5.38 17.85
N GLY A 294 11.61 -4.76 17.08
CA GLY A 294 11.35 -3.61 16.21
C GLY A 294 9.90 -3.44 15.69
N ARG A 295 9.68 -2.57 14.75
CA ARG A 295 8.31 -2.26 14.23
C ARG A 295 7.58 -3.45 13.60
N GLU A 296 8.32 -4.42 13.06
CA GLU A 296 7.74 -5.58 12.34
C GLU A 296 7.39 -6.74 13.27
N LYS A 297 7.83 -6.68 14.53
CA LYS A 297 7.55 -7.72 15.55
C LYS A 297 7.96 -9.13 15.08
N THR A 298 9.06 -9.21 14.33
CA THR A 298 9.63 -10.44 13.78
C THR A 298 11.07 -10.63 14.22
N ILE A 299 11.50 -11.89 14.32
CA ILE A 299 12.89 -12.27 14.50
C ILE A 299 13.38 -12.91 13.20
N ASP A 300 14.17 -12.16 12.44
CA ASP A 300 14.67 -12.56 11.13
C ASP A 300 16.15 -12.93 11.23
N PHE A 301 16.53 -14.08 10.66
CA PHE A 301 17.92 -14.53 10.62
C PHE A 301 18.20 -15.49 9.46
N TRP A 302 19.48 -15.59 9.10
CA TRP A 302 19.93 -16.46 8.04
C TRP A 302 20.73 -17.62 8.58
N VAL A 303 20.50 -18.81 8.03
CA VAL A 303 21.19 -20.04 8.42
C VAL A 303 21.98 -20.58 7.22
N ILE A 304 23.26 -20.79 7.41
CA ILE A 304 24.13 -21.49 6.46
C ILE A 304 24.05 -22.99 6.77
N ILE A 305 23.73 -23.78 5.77
CA ILE A 305 23.74 -25.23 5.84
C ILE A 305 24.92 -25.72 5.03
N THR A 306 25.87 -26.38 5.69
CA THR A 306 27.06 -26.97 5.05
C THR A 306 26.95 -28.47 5.07
N ASN A 307 27.31 -29.11 3.94
CA ASN A 307 27.41 -30.56 3.83
C ASN A 307 28.83 -30.92 3.39
N ALA A 308 29.51 -31.80 4.12
CA ALA A 308 30.86 -32.23 3.77
C ALA A 308 30.85 -32.91 2.40
N GLY A 309 31.40 -32.23 1.38
CA GLY A 309 31.51 -32.71 0.00
C GLY A 309 30.58 -32.05 -1.04
N SER A 310 29.70 -31.14 -0.66
CA SER A 310 28.92 -30.29 -1.58
C SER A 310 28.82 -28.88 -1.03
N GLY A 311 28.73 -27.88 -1.91
CA GLY A 311 28.64 -26.46 -1.52
C GLY A 311 27.53 -26.18 -0.50
N GLY A 312 27.77 -25.20 0.36
CA GLY A 312 26.79 -24.77 1.37
C GLY A 312 25.60 -24.05 0.73
N ARG A 313 24.43 -24.14 1.36
CA ARG A 313 23.21 -23.38 1.02
C ARG A 313 22.83 -22.47 2.18
N THR A 314 22.14 -21.39 1.89
CA THR A 314 21.67 -20.45 2.91
C THR A 314 20.14 -20.40 2.90
N ILE A 315 19.51 -20.43 4.04
CA ILE A 315 18.06 -20.26 4.19
C ILE A 315 17.77 -19.05 5.08
N HIS A 316 16.70 -18.36 4.77
CA HIS A 316 16.16 -17.27 5.59
C HIS A 316 15.02 -17.81 6.47
N ILE A 317 15.02 -17.41 7.72
CA ILE A 317 13.99 -17.76 8.70
C ILE A 317 13.44 -16.48 9.28
N SER A 318 12.12 -16.35 9.20
CA SER A 318 11.36 -15.29 9.85
C SER A 318 10.42 -15.90 10.87
N TYR A 319 10.58 -15.52 12.11
CA TYR A 319 9.74 -15.97 13.22
C TYR A 319 8.87 -14.81 13.67
N VAL A 320 7.54 -15.01 13.67
CA VAL A 320 6.53 -13.98 13.98
C VAL A 320 5.87 -14.28 15.31
#